data_1abf21fd43fa5d12e7ae1182594e9bf3
#
_entry.id   1abf21fd43fa5d12e7ae1182594e9bf3
#
_cell.length_a   1.000
_cell.length_b   1.000
_cell.length_c   1.000
_cell.angle_alpha   90.00
_cell.angle_beta   90.00
_cell.angle_gamma   90.00
#
_symmetry.space_group_name_H-M   'P 1'
#
loop_
_entity.id
_entity.type
_entity.pdbx_description
1 polymer ?
#
loop_
_entity_poly.entity_id
_entity_poly.type
_entity_poly.pdbx_seq_one_letter_code
_entity_poly.pdbx_strand_id
1 'polypeptide(L)'
;MSDKVMQITEKSVQAKGICKRYKSFFGRSATILKDISLDIDASEIFGLLGPNGSGKTTLISIFSTLIYPEAGSLSILGMDARGNRDAIRRCINISTAKPNFPWSLTVKENLRHYGMLYGLYGAALSRTVQDQMEAFELSEFQDHKFEDLSTGLKQRLSLAKAMLNHPRLIFLDEPTTGLDPDISLKTRQLIRRIHDEDGISVVMSTHYMPEAEMLCDRIAFLRHGSIVALDTPQNLKRHLKLGERICITYQGEADISALQGQPGVLGLKAENGRMEIAVDRGEESLDGIIKLFSGAKITDIEIKEPDLEDVFIELAR
;
A
#
# COMPACT_ATOMS: atom_id res chain seq x y z
N MET A 1 -19.90 -5.73 -34.46
CA MET A 1 -20.60 -6.18 -33.25
C MET A 1 -20.28 -5.14 -32.17
N SER A 2 -21.33 -4.60 -31.59
CA SER A 2 -21.44 -3.32 -30.91
C SER A 2 -20.38 -3.10 -29.84
N ASP A 3 -19.50 -2.11 -30.04
CA ASP A 3 -18.73 -1.46 -28.97
C ASP A 3 -19.72 -0.79 -28.01
N LYS A 4 -20.13 -1.54 -26.97
CA LYS A 4 -20.67 -0.90 -25.79
C LYS A 4 -19.55 -0.05 -25.21
N VAL A 5 -19.62 1.25 -25.44
CA VAL A 5 -18.89 2.25 -24.66
C VAL A 5 -19.11 1.90 -23.18
N MET A 6 -18.10 1.29 -22.59
CA MET A 6 -18.14 0.92 -21.18
C MET A 6 -18.12 2.23 -20.40
N GLN A 7 -19.24 2.58 -19.77
CA GLN A 7 -19.38 3.78 -18.96
C GLN A 7 -18.19 3.86 -18.00
N ILE A 8 -17.57 5.03 -17.96
CA ILE A 8 -16.55 5.33 -16.94
C ILE A 8 -17.29 5.23 -15.61
N THR A 9 -17.07 4.15 -14.89
CA THR A 9 -17.63 3.98 -13.54
C THR A 9 -16.83 4.85 -12.59
N GLU A 10 -17.51 5.64 -11.77
CA GLU A 10 -16.87 6.49 -10.75
C GLU A 10 -16.09 5.66 -9.73
N LYS A 11 -16.37 4.36 -9.62
CA LYS A 11 -15.75 3.44 -8.64
C LYS A 11 -15.04 2.27 -9.33
N SER A 12 -13.79 2.03 -8.94
CA SER A 12 -13.02 0.86 -9.37
C SER A 12 -13.37 -0.39 -8.58
N VAL A 13 -13.65 -0.26 -7.29
CA VAL A 13 -14.08 -1.35 -6.41
C VAL A 13 -15.22 -0.88 -5.54
N GLN A 14 -16.27 -1.71 -5.41
CA GLN A 14 -17.32 -1.54 -4.41
C GLN A 14 -17.52 -2.87 -3.69
N ALA A 15 -17.21 -2.88 -2.40
CA ALA A 15 -17.35 -4.05 -1.54
C ALA A 15 -18.34 -3.73 -0.41
N LYS A 16 -19.30 -4.63 -0.17
CA LYS A 16 -20.31 -4.48 0.88
C LYS A 16 -20.46 -5.79 1.64
N GLY A 17 -20.18 -5.76 2.94
CA GLY A 17 -20.37 -6.89 3.84
C GLY A 17 -19.52 -8.13 3.51
N ILE A 18 -18.32 -7.94 2.97
CA ILE A 18 -17.44 -9.05 2.56
C ILE A 18 -16.99 -9.83 3.79
N CYS A 19 -17.34 -11.12 3.83
CA CYS A 19 -16.90 -12.07 4.84
C CYS A 19 -16.12 -13.22 4.21
N LYS A 20 -15.08 -13.70 4.91
CA LYS A 20 -14.32 -14.89 4.51
C LYS A 20 -13.89 -15.72 5.69
N ARG A 21 -14.14 -17.03 5.60
CA ARG A 21 -13.65 -18.04 6.54
C ARG A 21 -12.86 -19.11 5.80
N TYR A 22 -11.86 -19.65 6.44
CA TYR A 22 -11.18 -20.86 6.00
C TYR A 22 -11.45 -21.98 6.98
N LYS A 23 -11.79 -23.16 6.46
CA LYS A 23 -11.92 -24.38 7.27
C LYS A 23 -10.60 -25.13 7.22
N SER A 24 -10.00 -25.39 8.36
CA SER A 24 -8.86 -26.30 8.48
C SER A 24 -9.30 -27.73 8.20
N PHE A 25 -8.37 -28.56 7.73
CA PHE A 25 -8.56 -30.00 7.53
C PHE A 25 -9.08 -30.70 8.80
N PHE A 26 -8.76 -30.19 9.98
CA PHE A 26 -9.20 -30.69 11.28
C PHE A 26 -10.54 -30.07 11.78
N GLY A 27 -11.34 -29.48 10.91
CA GLY A 27 -12.67 -28.95 11.23
C GLY A 27 -12.69 -27.60 11.97
N ARG A 28 -11.53 -27.02 12.33
CA ARG A 28 -11.48 -25.68 12.90
C ARG A 28 -11.69 -24.64 11.81
N SER A 29 -12.60 -23.71 12.03
CA SER A 29 -12.83 -22.57 11.12
C SER A 29 -12.17 -21.31 11.67
N ALA A 30 -11.42 -20.60 10.83
CA ALA A 30 -10.86 -19.29 11.15
C ALA A 30 -11.54 -18.22 10.28
N THR A 31 -12.16 -17.24 10.89
CA THR A 31 -12.72 -16.08 10.18
C THR A 31 -11.57 -15.11 9.91
N ILE A 32 -11.31 -14.86 8.63
CA ILE A 32 -10.21 -13.99 8.17
C ILE A 32 -10.72 -12.59 7.86
N LEU A 33 -11.91 -12.46 7.25
CA LEU A 33 -12.54 -11.17 6.98
C LEU A 33 -13.93 -11.13 7.58
N LYS A 34 -14.27 -9.99 8.20
CA LYS A 34 -15.48 -9.78 8.97
C LYS A 34 -16.13 -8.48 8.49
N ASP A 35 -17.19 -8.58 7.71
CA ASP A 35 -18.05 -7.45 7.31
C ASP A 35 -17.27 -6.28 6.69
N ILE A 36 -16.39 -6.57 5.72
CA ILE A 36 -15.62 -5.54 5.03
C ILE A 36 -16.51 -4.78 4.06
N SER A 37 -16.65 -3.48 4.28
CA SER A 37 -17.36 -2.58 3.38
C SER A 37 -16.48 -1.38 3.07
N LEU A 38 -16.19 -1.15 1.77
CA LEU A 38 -15.44 -0.02 1.27
C LEU A 38 -15.71 0.23 -0.21
N ASP A 39 -15.46 1.45 -0.63
CA ASP A 39 -15.46 1.87 -2.04
C ASP A 39 -14.10 2.45 -2.39
N ILE A 40 -13.60 2.15 -3.61
CA ILE A 40 -12.37 2.70 -4.17
C ILE A 40 -12.74 3.45 -5.45
N ASP A 41 -12.27 4.68 -5.56
CA ASP A 41 -12.57 5.53 -6.72
C ASP A 41 -11.80 5.11 -7.98
N ALA A 42 -12.27 5.53 -9.14
CA ALA A 42 -11.51 5.40 -10.37
C ALA A 42 -10.26 6.28 -10.31
N SER A 43 -9.15 5.80 -10.88
CA SER A 43 -7.86 6.50 -10.86
C SER A 43 -7.44 6.93 -9.46
N GLU A 44 -7.55 6.01 -8.50
CA GLU A 44 -7.11 6.16 -7.10
C GLU A 44 -6.00 5.16 -6.81
N ILE A 45 -4.98 5.55 -6.06
CA ILE A 45 -4.05 4.64 -5.40
C ILE A 45 -4.57 4.39 -3.97
N PHE A 46 -5.11 3.20 -3.75
CA PHE A 46 -5.72 2.81 -2.48
C PHE A 46 -4.84 1.82 -1.72
N GLY A 47 -4.53 2.16 -0.46
CA GLY A 47 -3.70 1.36 0.43
C GLY A 47 -4.49 0.46 1.38
N LEU A 48 -4.15 -0.83 1.43
CA LEU A 48 -4.57 -1.75 2.48
C LEU A 48 -3.43 -1.94 3.47
N LEU A 49 -3.50 -1.27 4.62
CA LEU A 49 -2.50 -1.36 5.68
C LEU A 49 -2.93 -2.31 6.78
N GLY A 50 -1.96 -2.87 7.47
CA GLY A 50 -2.20 -3.69 8.65
C GLY A 50 -1.09 -4.73 8.88
N PRO A 51 -1.05 -5.35 10.07
CA PRO A 51 -0.04 -6.35 10.40
C PRO A 51 -0.20 -7.60 9.54
N ASN A 52 0.82 -8.47 9.57
CA ASN A 52 0.75 -9.77 8.95
C ASN A 52 -0.41 -10.59 9.55
N GLY A 53 -1.16 -11.28 8.69
CA GLY A 53 -2.34 -12.04 9.10
C GLY A 53 -3.61 -11.22 9.32
N SER A 54 -3.63 -9.90 9.08
CA SER A 54 -4.85 -9.08 9.20
C SER A 54 -5.90 -9.35 8.12
N GLY A 55 -5.52 -10.01 7.01
CA GLY A 55 -6.42 -10.37 5.91
C GLY A 55 -6.18 -9.63 4.58
N LYS A 56 -5.13 -8.78 4.45
CA LYS A 56 -4.81 -7.98 3.25
C LYS A 56 -4.76 -8.83 1.98
N THR A 57 -3.90 -9.85 1.94
CA THR A 57 -3.75 -10.76 0.80
C THR A 57 -5.06 -11.51 0.47
N THR A 58 -5.85 -11.86 1.49
CA THR A 58 -7.17 -12.49 1.29
C THR A 58 -8.13 -11.50 0.63
N LEU A 59 -8.14 -10.25 1.05
CA LEU A 59 -9.00 -9.21 0.49
C LEU A 59 -8.60 -8.88 -0.96
N ILE A 60 -7.29 -8.73 -1.25
CA ILE A 60 -6.77 -8.60 -2.61
C ILE A 60 -7.17 -9.80 -3.47
N SER A 61 -7.07 -11.03 -2.94
CA SER A 61 -7.48 -12.24 -3.68
C SER A 61 -8.97 -12.26 -4.01
N ILE A 62 -9.81 -11.68 -3.15
CA ILE A 62 -11.26 -11.52 -3.41
C ILE A 62 -11.48 -10.45 -4.47
N PHE A 63 -10.86 -9.28 -4.34
CA PHE A 63 -11.01 -8.17 -5.28
C PHE A 63 -10.49 -8.53 -6.68
N SER A 64 -9.38 -9.27 -6.77
CA SER A 64 -8.85 -9.80 -8.04
C SER A 64 -9.62 -11.01 -8.59
N THR A 65 -10.74 -11.39 -7.96
CA THR A 65 -11.57 -12.54 -8.34
C THR A 65 -10.86 -13.90 -8.33
N LEU A 66 -9.75 -14.04 -7.62
CA LEU A 66 -9.05 -15.32 -7.45
C LEU A 66 -9.83 -16.26 -6.54
N ILE A 67 -10.44 -15.71 -5.48
CA ILE A 67 -11.31 -16.44 -4.56
C ILE A 67 -12.64 -15.72 -4.39
N TYR A 68 -13.68 -16.43 -3.96
CA TYR A 68 -14.99 -15.85 -3.65
C TYR A 68 -15.13 -15.55 -2.16
N PRO A 69 -15.81 -14.43 -1.81
CA PRO A 69 -16.27 -14.23 -0.43
C PRO A 69 -17.40 -15.22 -0.10
N GLU A 70 -17.58 -15.52 1.19
CA GLU A 70 -18.69 -16.35 1.66
C GLU A 70 -20.00 -15.57 1.78
N ALA A 71 -19.88 -14.28 2.11
CA ALA A 71 -21.01 -13.35 2.20
C ALA A 71 -20.59 -11.98 1.66
N GLY A 72 -21.59 -11.14 1.39
CA GLY A 72 -21.42 -9.81 0.85
C GLY A 72 -21.52 -9.75 -0.67
N SER A 73 -21.36 -8.54 -1.20
CA SER A 73 -21.39 -8.27 -2.64
C SER A 73 -20.12 -7.51 -3.05
N LEU A 74 -19.65 -7.78 -4.26
CA LEU A 74 -18.45 -7.16 -4.82
C LEU A 74 -18.74 -6.75 -6.27
N SER A 75 -18.49 -5.49 -6.58
CA SER A 75 -18.46 -4.97 -7.94
C SER A 75 -17.04 -4.44 -8.25
N ILE A 76 -16.51 -4.80 -9.41
CA ILE A 76 -15.22 -4.35 -9.92
C ILE A 76 -15.45 -3.66 -11.26
N LEU A 77 -14.99 -2.42 -11.38
CA LEU A 77 -15.19 -1.59 -12.58
C LEU A 77 -16.67 -1.55 -13.03
N GLY A 78 -17.60 -1.50 -12.06
CA GLY A 78 -19.05 -1.51 -12.28
C GLY A 78 -19.65 -2.87 -12.62
N MET A 79 -18.86 -3.94 -12.68
CA MET A 79 -19.32 -5.29 -12.99
C MET A 79 -19.46 -6.13 -11.71
N ASP A 80 -20.61 -6.80 -11.53
CA ASP A 80 -20.77 -7.76 -10.43
C ASP A 80 -19.78 -8.93 -10.56
N ALA A 81 -18.98 -9.16 -9.50
CA ALA A 81 -17.91 -10.13 -9.54
C ALA A 81 -18.37 -11.59 -9.63
N ARG A 82 -19.60 -11.91 -9.25
CA ARG A 82 -20.14 -13.28 -9.34
C ARG A 82 -20.50 -13.65 -10.77
N GLY A 83 -21.05 -12.70 -11.53
CA GLY A 83 -21.56 -12.98 -12.89
C GLY A 83 -20.59 -12.64 -14.02
N ASN A 84 -19.57 -11.78 -13.77
CA ASN A 84 -18.76 -11.19 -14.85
C ASN A 84 -17.25 -11.46 -14.70
N ARG A 85 -16.87 -12.57 -14.07
CA ARG A 85 -15.49 -12.87 -13.71
C ARG A 85 -14.50 -12.75 -14.88
N ASP A 86 -14.85 -13.32 -16.03
CA ASP A 86 -13.96 -13.32 -17.19
C ASP A 86 -13.84 -11.93 -17.82
N ALA A 87 -14.94 -11.15 -17.85
CA ALA A 87 -14.89 -9.76 -18.28
C ALA A 87 -14.03 -8.88 -17.36
N ILE A 88 -14.17 -9.06 -16.04
CA ILE A 88 -13.36 -8.37 -15.04
C ILE A 88 -11.88 -8.71 -15.22
N ARG A 89 -11.52 -9.99 -15.33
CA ARG A 89 -10.13 -10.44 -15.47
C ARG A 89 -9.41 -9.93 -16.71
N ARG A 90 -10.13 -9.58 -17.75
CA ARG A 90 -9.55 -8.92 -18.92
C ARG A 90 -9.13 -7.48 -18.65
N CYS A 91 -9.75 -6.84 -17.66
CA CYS A 91 -9.56 -5.42 -17.33
C CYS A 91 -8.73 -5.19 -16.06
N ILE A 92 -8.33 -6.26 -15.38
CA ILE A 92 -7.53 -6.18 -14.13
C ILE A 92 -6.28 -7.03 -14.25
N ASN A 93 -5.30 -6.78 -13.37
CA ASN A 93 -4.17 -7.68 -13.17
C ASN A 93 -3.69 -7.63 -11.72
N ILE A 94 -2.77 -8.56 -11.39
CA ILE A 94 -2.19 -8.68 -10.05
C ILE A 94 -0.67 -8.90 -10.13
N SER A 95 0.07 -8.23 -9.27
CA SER A 95 1.47 -8.48 -8.96
C SER A 95 1.60 -8.82 -7.48
N THR A 96 2.35 -9.87 -7.17
CA THR A 96 2.57 -10.34 -5.79
C THR A 96 4.02 -10.15 -5.39
N ALA A 97 4.29 -10.03 -4.07
CA ALA A 97 5.63 -9.88 -3.51
C ALA A 97 6.60 -11.01 -3.91
N LYS A 98 6.07 -12.21 -4.16
CA LYS A 98 6.86 -13.36 -4.63
C LYS A 98 6.40 -13.74 -6.03
N PRO A 99 6.99 -13.10 -7.06
CA PRO A 99 6.65 -13.41 -8.45
C PRO A 99 6.94 -14.88 -8.74
N ASN A 100 5.94 -15.59 -9.25
CA ASN A 100 6.07 -16.99 -9.64
C ASN A 100 6.10 -17.09 -11.17
N PHE A 101 7.31 -17.00 -11.73
CA PHE A 101 7.57 -17.15 -13.15
C PHE A 101 8.23 -18.49 -13.44
N PRO A 102 8.09 -19.06 -14.64
CA PRO A 102 8.93 -20.14 -15.10
C PRO A 102 10.41 -19.76 -15.00
N TRP A 103 11.14 -20.42 -14.10
CA TRP A 103 12.50 -20.05 -13.71
C TRP A 103 13.51 -20.19 -14.85
N SER A 104 13.28 -21.12 -15.78
CA SER A 104 14.15 -21.40 -16.93
C SER A 104 13.91 -20.48 -18.15
N LEU A 105 12.81 -19.74 -18.18
CA LEU A 105 12.52 -18.82 -19.28
C LEU A 105 13.23 -17.47 -19.06
N THR A 106 13.61 -16.85 -20.18
CA THR A 106 14.17 -15.50 -20.18
C THR A 106 13.10 -14.46 -19.85
N VAL A 107 13.52 -13.21 -19.58
CA VAL A 107 12.61 -12.06 -19.38
C VAL A 107 11.62 -11.95 -20.54
N LYS A 108 12.13 -11.93 -21.77
CA LYS A 108 11.33 -11.82 -23.00
C LYS A 108 10.39 -13.00 -23.19
N GLU A 109 10.86 -14.21 -22.95
CA GLU A 109 10.04 -15.41 -23.06
C GLU A 109 8.94 -15.45 -22.01
N ASN A 110 9.22 -15.03 -20.79
CA ASN A 110 8.21 -14.89 -19.74
C ASN A 110 7.11 -13.90 -20.13
N LEU A 111 7.47 -12.68 -20.59
CA LEU A 111 6.48 -11.70 -21.03
C LEU A 111 5.67 -12.21 -22.23
N ARG A 112 6.31 -12.87 -23.18
CA ARG A 112 5.60 -13.51 -24.32
C ARG A 112 4.65 -14.60 -23.84
N HIS A 113 5.07 -15.45 -22.93
CA HIS A 113 4.25 -16.51 -22.35
C HIS A 113 2.97 -15.94 -21.71
N TYR A 114 3.11 -14.96 -20.83
CA TYR A 114 1.94 -14.33 -20.19
C TYR A 114 1.11 -13.51 -21.17
N GLY A 115 1.72 -12.83 -22.15
CA GLY A 115 1.00 -12.12 -23.20
C GLY A 115 0.07 -13.04 -23.99
N MET A 116 0.57 -14.26 -24.33
CA MET A 116 -0.28 -15.27 -25.00
C MET A 116 -1.43 -15.74 -24.10
N LEU A 117 -1.21 -15.91 -22.79
CA LEU A 117 -2.28 -16.25 -21.84
C LEU A 117 -3.34 -15.16 -21.75
N TYR A 118 -2.97 -13.90 -21.96
CA TYR A 118 -3.91 -12.76 -22.02
C TYR A 118 -4.55 -12.57 -23.41
N GLY A 119 -4.25 -13.46 -24.37
CA GLY A 119 -4.84 -13.44 -25.69
C GLY A 119 -4.13 -12.54 -26.72
N LEU A 120 -2.89 -12.15 -26.46
CA LEU A 120 -2.07 -11.41 -27.42
C LEU A 120 -1.33 -12.38 -28.35
N TYR A 121 -1.33 -12.11 -29.65
CA TYR A 121 -0.67 -12.95 -30.66
C TYR A 121 0.00 -12.11 -31.76
N GLY A 122 0.93 -12.73 -32.48
CA GLY A 122 1.57 -12.13 -33.66
C GLY A 122 2.27 -10.80 -33.39
N ALA A 123 2.05 -9.83 -34.25
CA ALA A 123 2.67 -8.51 -34.16
C ALA A 123 2.24 -7.73 -32.91
N ALA A 124 0.99 -7.86 -32.47
CA ALA A 124 0.49 -7.22 -31.24
C ALA A 124 1.26 -7.72 -30.02
N LEU A 125 1.44 -9.03 -29.87
CA LEU A 125 2.24 -9.63 -28.80
C LEU A 125 3.67 -9.07 -28.79
N SER A 126 4.33 -9.06 -29.96
CA SER A 126 5.71 -8.62 -30.07
C SER A 126 5.86 -7.13 -29.72
N ARG A 127 4.94 -6.28 -30.14
CA ARG A 127 4.92 -4.86 -29.82
C ARG A 127 4.70 -4.66 -28.33
N THR A 128 3.64 -5.20 -27.75
CA THR A 128 3.34 -5.05 -26.33
C THR A 128 4.50 -5.53 -25.45
N VAL A 129 5.12 -6.67 -25.78
CA VAL A 129 6.27 -7.16 -25.02
C VAL A 129 7.45 -6.19 -25.10
N GLN A 130 7.74 -5.63 -26.28
CA GLN A 130 8.80 -4.66 -26.45
C GLN A 130 8.50 -3.37 -25.65
N ASP A 131 7.29 -2.84 -25.78
CA ASP A 131 6.86 -1.64 -25.05
C ASP A 131 6.99 -1.83 -23.53
N GLN A 132 6.57 -3.00 -23.01
CA GLN A 132 6.72 -3.30 -21.59
C GLN A 132 8.18 -3.49 -21.16
N MET A 133 9.03 -4.11 -21.97
CA MET A 133 10.46 -4.21 -21.66
C MET A 133 11.13 -2.84 -21.58
N GLU A 134 10.77 -1.91 -22.46
CA GLU A 134 11.28 -0.54 -22.45
C GLU A 134 10.76 0.24 -21.24
N ALA A 135 9.44 0.23 -21.01
CA ALA A 135 8.80 0.96 -19.92
C ALA A 135 9.31 0.54 -18.52
N PHE A 136 9.67 -0.74 -18.36
CA PHE A 136 10.16 -1.30 -17.11
C PHE A 136 11.69 -1.47 -17.04
N GLU A 137 12.44 -0.88 -18.00
CA GLU A 137 13.90 -0.95 -18.07
C GLU A 137 14.45 -2.39 -18.01
N LEU A 138 13.84 -3.28 -18.78
CA LEU A 138 14.17 -4.70 -18.87
C LEU A 138 14.88 -5.07 -20.18
N SER A 139 15.02 -4.15 -21.12
CA SER A 139 15.54 -4.42 -22.48
C SER A 139 16.93 -5.02 -22.48
N GLU A 140 17.84 -4.55 -21.62
CA GLU A 140 19.20 -5.05 -21.48
C GLU A 140 19.24 -6.48 -20.89
N PHE A 141 18.18 -6.88 -20.18
CA PHE A 141 18.07 -8.17 -19.52
C PHE A 141 17.17 -9.16 -20.29
N GLN A 142 16.75 -8.83 -21.52
CA GLN A 142 15.75 -9.60 -22.26
C GLN A 142 16.07 -11.10 -22.41
N ASP A 143 17.36 -11.44 -22.53
CA ASP A 143 17.85 -12.81 -22.72
C ASP A 143 18.34 -13.47 -21.42
N HIS A 144 18.25 -12.77 -20.26
CA HIS A 144 18.57 -13.33 -18.96
C HIS A 144 17.42 -14.20 -18.46
N LYS A 145 17.72 -15.37 -17.89
CA LYS A 145 16.72 -16.24 -17.29
C LYS A 145 16.18 -15.64 -16.00
N PHE A 146 14.93 -15.95 -15.68
CA PHE A 146 14.30 -15.46 -14.44
C PHE A 146 15.09 -15.85 -13.18
N GLU A 147 15.64 -17.05 -13.12
CA GLU A 147 16.45 -17.52 -11.97
C GLU A 147 17.66 -16.61 -11.69
N ASP A 148 18.28 -16.05 -12.73
CA ASP A 148 19.51 -15.25 -12.64
C ASP A 148 19.25 -13.78 -12.32
N LEU A 149 17.99 -13.35 -12.29
CA LEU A 149 17.63 -11.96 -12.04
C LEU A 149 17.78 -11.60 -10.56
N SER A 150 18.22 -10.37 -10.30
CA SER A 150 18.14 -9.77 -8.96
C SER A 150 16.67 -9.63 -8.50
N THR A 151 16.46 -9.50 -7.19
CA THR A 151 15.10 -9.30 -6.62
C THR A 151 14.39 -8.11 -7.24
N GLY A 152 15.11 -7.00 -7.46
CA GLY A 152 14.56 -5.80 -8.10
C GLY A 152 14.13 -6.04 -9.55
N LEU A 153 14.95 -6.76 -10.34
CA LEU A 153 14.59 -7.11 -11.72
C LEU A 153 13.40 -8.08 -11.77
N LYS A 154 13.31 -9.02 -10.83
CA LYS A 154 12.16 -9.90 -10.67
C LYS A 154 10.88 -9.11 -10.39
N GLN A 155 10.98 -8.08 -9.55
CA GLN A 155 9.85 -7.21 -9.25
C GLN A 155 9.44 -6.36 -10.45
N ARG A 156 10.40 -5.76 -11.18
CA ARG A 156 10.11 -5.04 -12.43
C ARG A 156 9.42 -5.94 -13.47
N LEU A 157 9.89 -7.18 -13.63
CA LEU A 157 9.26 -8.16 -14.52
C LEU A 157 7.83 -8.49 -14.07
N SER A 158 7.58 -8.56 -12.76
CA SER A 158 6.23 -8.78 -12.22
C SER A 158 5.28 -7.63 -12.53
N LEU A 159 5.75 -6.40 -12.41
CA LEU A 159 4.98 -5.21 -12.79
C LEU A 159 4.77 -5.15 -14.32
N ALA A 160 5.80 -5.38 -15.12
CA ALA A 160 5.70 -5.44 -16.58
C ALA A 160 4.66 -6.50 -17.04
N LYS A 161 4.68 -7.69 -16.42
CA LYS A 161 3.66 -8.73 -16.65
C LYS A 161 2.26 -8.22 -16.30
N ALA A 162 2.12 -7.49 -15.20
CA ALA A 162 0.82 -6.97 -14.78
C ALA A 162 0.25 -5.93 -15.73
N MET A 163 1.07 -5.32 -16.59
CA MET A 163 0.66 -4.32 -17.57
C MET A 163 0.37 -4.89 -18.98
N LEU A 164 0.68 -6.17 -19.24
CA LEU A 164 0.55 -6.77 -20.58
C LEU A 164 -0.87 -6.73 -21.18
N ASN A 165 -1.90 -6.83 -20.34
CA ASN A 165 -3.29 -6.80 -20.80
C ASN A 165 -3.93 -5.40 -20.74
N HIS A 166 -3.12 -4.35 -20.59
CA HIS A 166 -3.57 -2.95 -20.45
C HIS A 166 -4.72 -2.82 -19.42
N PRO A 167 -4.46 -3.16 -18.16
CA PRO A 167 -5.50 -3.19 -17.15
C PRO A 167 -5.98 -1.78 -16.78
N ARG A 168 -7.23 -1.66 -16.33
CA ARG A 168 -7.79 -0.42 -15.76
C ARG A 168 -7.62 -0.36 -14.25
N LEU A 169 -7.35 -1.51 -13.62
CA LEU A 169 -7.13 -1.66 -12.19
C LEU A 169 -6.07 -2.74 -11.97
N ILE A 170 -5.06 -2.42 -11.18
CA ILE A 170 -4.04 -3.37 -10.75
C ILE A 170 -4.07 -3.58 -9.23
N PHE A 171 -3.79 -4.82 -8.84
CA PHE A 171 -3.60 -5.20 -7.44
C PHE A 171 -2.13 -5.50 -7.19
N LEU A 172 -1.56 -4.88 -6.17
CA LEU A 172 -0.17 -5.05 -5.77
C LEU A 172 -0.11 -5.58 -4.34
N ASP A 173 0.27 -6.83 -4.17
CA ASP A 173 0.38 -7.43 -2.84
C ASP A 173 1.82 -7.33 -2.34
N GLU A 174 2.08 -6.38 -1.42
CA GLU A 174 3.38 -6.07 -0.82
C GLU A 174 4.50 -5.82 -1.86
N PRO A 175 4.35 -4.83 -2.77
CA PRO A 175 5.20 -4.69 -3.96
C PRO A 175 6.66 -4.34 -3.67
N THR A 176 7.02 -3.87 -2.47
CA THR A 176 8.41 -3.50 -2.11
C THR A 176 9.00 -4.37 -1.01
N THR A 177 8.25 -5.38 -0.53
CA THR A 177 8.72 -6.25 0.55
C THR A 177 9.94 -7.05 0.13
N GLY A 178 10.99 -6.98 0.96
CA GLY A 178 12.26 -7.69 0.72
C GLY A 178 13.16 -7.06 -0.34
N LEU A 179 12.88 -5.84 -0.77
CA LEU A 179 13.74 -5.04 -1.63
C LEU A 179 14.65 -4.13 -0.81
N ASP A 180 15.85 -3.88 -1.31
CA ASP A 180 16.75 -2.86 -0.78
C ASP A 180 16.11 -1.47 -0.87
N PRO A 181 16.50 -0.50 0.00
CA PRO A 181 15.89 0.84 0.05
C PRO A 181 15.85 1.56 -1.30
N ASP A 182 16.96 1.53 -2.06
CA ASP A 182 17.05 2.18 -3.39
C ASP A 182 16.11 1.53 -4.40
N ILE A 183 16.02 0.22 -4.39
CA ILE A 183 15.14 -0.55 -5.29
C ILE A 183 13.68 -0.32 -4.90
N SER A 184 13.38 -0.26 -3.59
CA SER A 184 12.05 0.07 -3.08
C SER A 184 11.60 1.46 -3.53
N LEU A 185 12.49 2.45 -3.49
CA LEU A 185 12.22 3.81 -3.96
C LEU A 185 11.90 3.82 -5.46
N LYS A 186 12.73 3.15 -6.28
CA LYS A 186 12.51 3.04 -7.73
C LYS A 186 11.19 2.32 -8.05
N THR A 187 10.86 1.28 -7.29
CA THR A 187 9.59 0.54 -7.46
C THR A 187 8.39 1.44 -7.15
N ARG A 188 8.45 2.25 -6.09
CA ARG A 188 7.40 3.23 -5.76
C ARG A 188 7.24 4.30 -6.84
N GLN A 189 8.35 4.85 -7.35
CA GLN A 189 8.31 5.79 -8.47
C GLN A 189 7.68 5.18 -9.72
N LEU A 190 7.97 3.90 -9.99
CA LEU A 190 7.40 3.17 -11.11
C LEU A 190 5.88 2.97 -10.93
N ILE A 191 5.42 2.60 -9.73
CA ILE A 191 3.98 2.47 -9.43
C ILE A 191 3.27 3.82 -9.62
N ARG A 192 3.84 4.92 -9.11
CA ARG A 192 3.28 6.27 -9.29
C ARG A 192 3.23 6.64 -10.77
N ARG A 193 4.29 6.40 -11.54
CA ARG A 193 4.33 6.65 -12.97
C ARG A 193 3.23 5.92 -13.74
N ILE A 194 3.04 4.61 -13.49
CA ILE A 194 1.98 3.81 -14.11
C ILE A 194 0.60 4.42 -13.81
N HIS A 195 0.38 4.85 -12.58
CA HIS A 195 -0.87 5.48 -12.20
C HIS A 195 -1.08 6.81 -12.92
N ASP A 196 -0.08 7.71 -12.89
CA ASP A 196 -0.19 9.07 -13.41
C ASP A 196 -0.29 9.13 -14.94
N GLU A 197 0.50 8.28 -15.65
CA GLU A 197 0.55 8.30 -17.12
C GLU A 197 -0.63 7.54 -17.76
N ASP A 198 -1.04 6.41 -17.17
CA ASP A 198 -2.06 5.54 -17.77
C ASP A 198 -3.44 5.71 -17.10
N GLY A 199 -3.57 6.50 -16.03
CA GLY A 199 -4.83 6.70 -15.29
C GLY A 199 -5.37 5.43 -14.64
N ILE A 200 -4.48 4.47 -14.32
CA ILE A 200 -4.83 3.15 -13.79
C ILE A 200 -5.11 3.25 -12.30
N SER A 201 -6.22 2.68 -11.85
CA SER A 201 -6.46 2.50 -10.42
C SER A 201 -5.50 1.47 -9.84
N VAL A 202 -4.97 1.74 -8.65
CA VAL A 202 -4.04 0.84 -7.96
C VAL A 202 -4.60 0.49 -6.59
N VAL A 203 -4.69 -0.79 -6.27
CA VAL A 203 -4.98 -1.27 -4.91
C VAL A 203 -3.74 -2.01 -4.42
N MET A 204 -3.08 -1.47 -3.41
CA MET A 204 -1.88 -2.08 -2.89
C MET A 204 -2.00 -2.48 -1.42
N SER A 205 -1.43 -3.61 -1.06
CA SER A 205 -1.23 -3.94 0.34
C SER A 205 0.20 -3.62 0.75
N THR A 206 0.35 -3.14 1.97
CA THR A 206 1.66 -2.98 2.60
C THR A 206 1.54 -3.04 4.12
N HIS A 207 2.62 -3.37 4.79
CA HIS A 207 2.77 -3.17 6.23
C HIS A 207 3.79 -2.06 6.53
N TYR A 208 4.34 -1.43 5.49
CA TYR A 208 5.33 -0.36 5.59
C TYR A 208 4.63 1.00 5.43
N MET A 209 4.44 1.71 6.55
CA MET A 209 3.67 2.95 6.63
C MET A 209 4.20 4.08 5.73
N PRO A 210 5.52 4.32 5.65
CA PRO A 210 6.05 5.36 4.77
C PRO A 210 5.74 5.14 3.28
N GLU A 211 5.62 3.90 2.83
CA GLU A 211 5.21 3.59 1.46
C GLU A 211 3.76 4.02 1.20
N ALA A 212 2.86 3.69 2.13
CA ALA A 212 1.46 4.04 2.01
C ALA A 212 1.25 5.56 2.09
N GLU A 213 1.99 6.25 2.95
CA GLU A 213 1.94 7.71 3.08
C GLU A 213 2.43 8.42 1.80
N MET A 214 3.45 7.85 1.13
CA MET A 214 4.02 8.39 -0.10
C MET A 214 3.12 8.16 -1.33
N LEU A 215 2.46 7.02 -1.41
CA LEU A 215 1.79 6.57 -2.63
C LEU A 215 0.27 6.70 -2.58
N CYS A 216 -0.36 6.44 -1.43
CA CYS A 216 -1.79 6.24 -1.38
C CYS A 216 -2.58 7.54 -1.19
N ASP A 217 -3.65 7.69 -1.97
CA ASP A 217 -4.61 8.78 -1.81
C ASP A 217 -5.50 8.53 -0.59
N ARG A 218 -5.96 7.28 -0.39
CA ARG A 218 -6.70 6.82 0.78
C ARG A 218 -6.16 5.48 1.26
N ILE A 219 -6.36 5.24 2.56
CA ILE A 219 -5.83 4.07 3.25
C ILE A 219 -6.92 3.45 4.12
N ALA A 220 -7.07 2.13 4.03
CA ALA A 220 -7.83 1.34 4.98
C ALA A 220 -6.89 0.56 5.90
N PHE A 221 -6.98 0.80 7.21
CA PHE A 221 -6.30 -0.02 8.22
C PHE A 221 -7.10 -1.28 8.50
N LEU A 222 -6.51 -2.42 8.20
CA LEU A 222 -7.11 -3.73 8.41
C LEU A 222 -6.52 -4.40 9.67
N ARG A 223 -7.36 -4.73 10.65
CA ARG A 223 -6.97 -5.39 11.90
C ARG A 223 -7.96 -6.49 12.24
N HIS A 224 -7.44 -7.70 12.53
CA HIS A 224 -8.26 -8.88 12.87
C HIS A 224 -9.43 -9.15 11.91
N GLY A 225 -9.22 -8.85 10.63
CA GLY A 225 -10.21 -9.07 9.57
C GLY A 225 -11.28 -7.99 9.43
N SER A 226 -11.15 -6.86 10.12
CA SER A 226 -12.07 -5.72 10.03
C SER A 226 -11.31 -4.43 9.66
N ILE A 227 -11.97 -3.49 8.98
CA ILE A 227 -11.44 -2.14 8.76
C ILE A 227 -11.66 -1.35 10.04
N VAL A 228 -10.58 -0.84 10.63
CA VAL A 228 -10.62 -0.05 11.86
C VAL A 228 -10.56 1.45 11.60
N ALA A 229 -9.98 1.86 10.46
CA ALA A 229 -9.96 3.24 9.98
C ALA A 229 -9.85 3.27 8.46
N LEU A 230 -10.46 4.27 7.82
CA LEU A 230 -10.39 4.49 6.38
C LEU A 230 -10.49 5.99 6.12
N ASP A 231 -9.43 6.60 5.60
CA ASP A 231 -9.39 8.01 5.18
C ASP A 231 -8.10 8.30 4.39
N THR A 232 -7.87 9.57 4.02
CA THR A 232 -6.59 10.04 3.52
C THR A 232 -5.51 9.97 4.61
N PRO A 233 -4.21 9.81 4.25
CA PRO A 233 -3.12 9.82 5.23
C PRO A 233 -3.16 11.03 6.18
N GLN A 234 -3.42 12.22 5.62
CA GLN A 234 -3.50 13.45 6.41
C GLN A 234 -4.66 13.45 7.40
N ASN A 235 -5.85 13.00 6.97
CA ASN A 235 -7.01 12.94 7.85
C ASN A 235 -6.81 11.92 8.98
N LEU A 236 -6.25 10.75 8.66
CA LEU A 236 -5.94 9.73 9.67
C LEU A 236 -5.03 10.28 10.77
N LYS A 237 -4.00 11.06 10.41
CA LYS A 237 -3.11 11.72 11.37
C LYS A 237 -3.84 12.77 12.22
N ARG A 238 -4.75 13.55 11.63
CA ARG A 238 -5.53 14.60 12.32
C ARG A 238 -6.57 14.04 13.27
N HIS A 239 -7.31 12.99 12.87
CA HIS A 239 -8.43 12.46 13.66
C HIS A 239 -8.01 11.89 15.01
N LEU A 240 -6.80 11.36 15.10
CA LEU A 240 -6.30 10.77 16.36
C LEU A 240 -5.72 11.79 17.34
N LYS A 241 -5.70 13.09 17.00
CA LYS A 241 -5.16 14.15 17.87
C LYS A 241 -3.79 13.78 18.46
N LEU A 242 -2.96 13.12 17.65
CA LEU A 242 -1.67 12.63 18.12
C LEU A 242 -0.71 13.75 18.49
N GLY A 243 -1.03 15.01 18.11
CA GLY A 243 -0.19 16.17 18.34
C GLY A 243 1.14 16.08 17.56
N GLU A 244 1.88 17.16 17.59
CA GLU A 244 3.25 17.18 17.08
C GLU A 244 4.20 16.72 18.17
N ARG A 245 5.35 16.16 17.81
CA ARG A 245 6.40 15.77 18.78
C ARG A 245 7.57 16.72 18.69
N ILE A 246 7.88 17.38 19.79
CA ILE A 246 9.11 18.13 19.94
C ILE A 246 10.15 17.20 20.57
N CYS A 247 11.19 16.85 19.78
CA CYS A 247 12.32 16.05 20.23
C CYS A 247 13.47 16.99 20.59
N ILE A 248 13.89 17.00 21.85
CA ILE A 248 14.98 17.84 22.35
C ILE A 248 16.10 16.95 22.87
N THR A 249 17.31 17.16 22.34
CA THR A 249 18.54 16.58 22.92
C THR A 249 19.23 17.65 23.75
N TYR A 250 19.55 17.33 25.02
CA TYR A 250 20.09 18.29 25.98
C TYR A 250 21.15 17.68 26.89
N GLN A 251 21.95 18.55 27.48
CA GLN A 251 22.94 18.22 28.51
C GLN A 251 22.66 19.05 29.75
N GLY A 252 22.66 18.43 30.92
CA GLY A 252 22.31 19.04 32.21
C GLY A 252 20.93 18.60 32.70
N GLU A 253 20.36 19.35 33.63
CA GLU A 253 19.06 19.05 34.24
C GLU A 253 17.95 19.89 33.63
N ALA A 254 16.85 19.26 33.23
CA ALA A 254 15.62 19.91 32.75
C ALA A 254 14.53 19.72 33.82
N ASP A 255 13.68 20.75 34.02
CA ASP A 255 12.53 20.65 34.93
C ASP A 255 11.37 19.92 34.25
N ILE A 256 11.38 18.58 34.38
CA ILE A 256 10.36 17.70 33.82
C ILE A 256 8.97 18.00 34.40
N SER A 257 8.89 18.37 35.69
CA SER A 257 7.62 18.62 36.35
C SER A 257 6.92 19.89 35.79
N ALA A 258 7.71 20.93 35.54
CA ALA A 258 7.20 22.15 34.90
C ALA A 258 6.76 21.95 33.47
N LEU A 259 7.44 21.06 32.74
CA LEU A 259 7.05 20.70 31.35
C LEU A 259 5.72 19.95 31.29
N GLN A 260 5.46 19.04 32.23
CA GLN A 260 4.17 18.32 32.29
C GLN A 260 2.97 19.24 32.59
N GLY A 261 3.20 20.37 33.24
CA GLY A 261 2.18 21.35 33.59
C GLY A 261 1.91 22.42 32.52
N GLN A 262 2.66 22.44 31.42
CA GLN A 262 2.50 23.44 30.36
C GLN A 262 1.21 23.21 29.54
N PRO A 263 0.47 24.28 29.23
CA PRO A 263 -0.69 24.21 28.34
C PRO A 263 -0.27 23.68 26.94
N GLY A 264 -1.04 22.75 26.40
CA GLY A 264 -0.77 22.15 25.09
C GLY A 264 0.18 20.95 25.10
N VAL A 265 0.80 20.58 26.25
CA VAL A 265 1.57 19.36 26.41
C VAL A 265 0.64 18.17 26.65
N LEU A 266 0.63 17.22 25.71
CA LEU A 266 -0.22 16.03 25.74
C LEU A 266 0.48 14.84 26.42
N GLY A 267 1.81 14.80 26.38
CA GLY A 267 2.61 13.73 26.97
C GLY A 267 4.11 14.04 26.91
N LEU A 268 4.88 13.35 27.76
CA LEU A 268 6.31 13.55 27.85
C LEU A 268 7.01 12.22 28.14
N LYS A 269 8.12 11.97 27.41
CA LYS A 269 9.07 10.89 27.66
C LYS A 269 10.48 11.46 27.71
N ALA A 270 11.24 11.13 28.74
CA ALA A 270 12.64 11.56 28.88
C ALA A 270 13.53 10.35 29.16
N GLU A 271 14.57 10.19 28.34
CA GLU A 271 15.58 9.12 28.48
C GLU A 271 16.93 9.63 28.00
N ASN A 272 17.98 9.39 28.82
CA ASN A 272 19.40 9.55 28.45
C ASN A 272 19.74 10.90 27.77
N GLY A 273 19.22 12.02 28.28
CA GLY A 273 19.50 13.35 27.72
C GLY A 273 18.71 13.65 26.42
N ARG A 274 17.73 12.85 26.08
CA ARG A 274 16.75 13.10 25.03
C ARG A 274 15.35 13.16 25.63
N MET A 275 14.56 14.13 25.18
CA MET A 275 13.18 14.32 25.60
C MET A 275 12.27 14.38 24.38
N GLU A 276 11.18 13.62 24.42
CA GLU A 276 10.10 13.69 23.45
C GLU A 276 8.86 14.25 24.14
N ILE A 277 8.36 15.36 23.63
CA ILE A 277 7.21 16.08 24.16
C ILE A 277 6.13 16.06 23.09
N ALA A 278 5.00 15.39 23.37
CA ALA A 278 3.82 15.45 22.52
C ALA A 278 3.04 16.74 22.84
N VAL A 279 2.78 17.57 21.85
CA VAL A 279 2.11 18.86 21.98
C VAL A 279 0.99 18.98 20.94
N ASP A 280 -0.04 19.76 21.27
CA ASP A 280 -1.17 19.98 20.34
C ASP A 280 -0.71 20.74 19.08
N ARG A 281 0.18 21.74 19.24
CA ARG A 281 0.84 22.49 18.17
C ARG A 281 2.27 22.82 18.54
N GLY A 282 3.22 22.26 17.77
CA GLY A 282 4.64 22.31 18.09
C GLY A 282 5.22 23.71 18.03
N GLU A 283 4.95 24.48 16.99
CA GLU A 283 5.47 25.83 16.84
C GLU A 283 4.98 26.78 17.93
N GLU A 284 3.69 26.72 18.31
CA GLU A 284 3.11 27.55 19.35
C GLU A 284 3.62 27.20 20.77
N SER A 285 3.96 25.95 20.99
CA SER A 285 4.42 25.43 22.29
C SER A 285 5.93 25.56 22.49
N LEU A 286 6.71 25.66 21.40
CA LEU A 286 8.16 25.57 21.41
C LEU A 286 8.82 26.61 22.31
N ASP A 287 8.41 27.89 22.23
CA ASP A 287 9.00 28.98 23.00
C ASP A 287 8.82 28.79 24.53
N GLY A 288 7.63 28.32 24.92
CA GLY A 288 7.34 27.98 26.32
C GLY A 288 8.18 26.82 26.81
N ILE A 289 8.36 25.80 25.98
CA ILE A 289 9.14 24.60 26.31
C ILE A 289 10.63 24.93 26.44
N ILE A 290 11.22 25.69 25.49
CA ILE A 290 12.64 26.06 25.51
C ILE A 290 12.99 26.83 26.78
N LYS A 291 12.14 27.71 27.28
CA LYS A 291 12.35 28.47 28.49
C LYS A 291 12.56 27.60 29.75
N LEU A 292 11.97 26.39 29.75
CA LEU A 292 12.10 25.46 30.88
C LEU A 292 13.41 24.65 30.86
N PHE A 293 14.21 24.78 29.80
CA PHE A 293 15.57 24.23 29.72
C PHE A 293 16.62 25.24 30.15
N SER A 294 16.28 26.26 30.93
CA SER A 294 17.23 27.31 31.38
C SER A 294 18.43 26.78 32.16
N GLY A 295 18.32 25.59 32.79
CA GLY A 295 19.41 24.88 33.48
C GLY A 295 20.14 23.84 32.61
N ALA A 296 19.75 23.65 31.37
CA ALA A 296 20.32 22.66 30.49
C ALA A 296 20.76 23.28 29.15
N LYS A 297 21.83 22.72 28.57
CA LYS A 297 22.27 23.11 27.23
C LYS A 297 21.57 22.26 26.22
N ILE A 298 20.66 22.87 25.43
CA ILE A 298 20.04 22.22 24.29
C ILE A 298 21.07 22.07 23.17
N THR A 299 21.22 20.88 22.63
CA THR A 299 22.16 20.54 21.54
C THR A 299 21.45 20.31 20.23
N ASP A 300 20.19 19.90 20.26
CA ASP A 300 19.37 19.67 19.07
C ASP A 300 17.89 19.80 19.37
N ILE A 301 17.10 20.31 18.42
CA ILE A 301 15.63 20.39 18.47
C ILE A 301 15.08 19.96 17.13
N GLU A 302 14.17 19.00 17.14
CA GLU A 302 13.46 18.52 15.98
C GLU A 302 11.96 18.53 16.26
N ILE A 303 11.15 19.13 15.40
CA ILE A 303 9.69 19.03 15.46
C ILE A 303 9.27 17.96 14.45
N LYS A 304 8.60 16.93 14.94
CA LYS A 304 8.08 15.83 14.11
C LYS A 304 6.56 15.88 14.06
N GLU A 305 6.02 15.96 12.86
CA GLU A 305 4.61 15.67 12.66
C GLU A 305 4.34 14.18 12.92
N PRO A 306 3.13 13.82 13.41
CA PRO A 306 2.76 12.42 13.55
C PRO A 306 2.79 11.73 12.19
N ASP A 307 3.29 10.51 12.16
CA ASP A 307 3.30 9.66 10.98
C ASP A 307 2.22 8.57 11.06
N LEU A 308 2.11 7.76 10.01
CA LEU A 308 1.15 6.65 10.00
C LEU A 308 1.54 5.53 10.97
N GLU A 309 2.78 5.44 11.43
CA GLU A 309 3.19 4.49 12.47
C GLU A 309 2.56 4.85 13.80
N ASP A 310 2.51 6.14 14.12
CA ASP A 310 1.83 6.65 15.31
C ASP A 310 0.32 6.37 15.27
N VAL A 311 -0.29 6.59 14.10
CA VAL A 311 -1.69 6.23 13.85
C VAL A 311 -1.93 4.75 14.09
N PHE A 312 -1.06 3.90 13.56
CA PHE A 312 -1.17 2.45 13.71
C PHE A 312 -1.02 2.00 15.17
N ILE A 313 -0.06 2.56 15.91
CA ILE A 313 0.15 2.25 17.33
C ILE A 313 -1.09 2.60 18.14
N GLU A 314 -1.71 3.75 17.89
CA GLU A 314 -2.93 4.16 18.59
C GLU A 314 -4.13 3.27 18.24
N LEU A 315 -4.33 2.93 16.97
CA LEU A 315 -5.37 2.00 16.54
C LEU A 315 -5.11 0.55 17.02
N ALA A 316 -3.88 0.25 17.46
CA ALA A 316 -3.51 -1.06 17.98
C ALA A 316 -3.78 -1.24 19.48
N ARG A 317 -3.99 -0.15 20.22
CA ARG A 317 -4.40 -0.15 21.64
C ARG A 317 -5.86 -0.53 21.79
#